data_9f3e95a56115971ef24ed15be9fc766c
#
_entry.id   9f3e95a56115971ef24ed15be9fc766c
#
_cell.length_a   1.000
_cell.length_b   1.000
_cell.length_c   1.000
_cell.angle_alpha   90.00
_cell.angle_beta   90.00
_cell.angle_gamma   90.00
#
_symmetry.space_group_name_H-M   'P 1'
#
loop_
_entity.id
_entity.type
_entity.pdbx_description
1 polymer ?
#
loop_
_entity_poly.entity_id
_entity_poly.type
_entity_poly.pdbx_seq_one_letter_code
_entity_poly.pdbx_strand_id
1 'polypeptide(L)'
;MKNDSLLFYRIVRDFLTIYLPKQCGASQNTAKSYRDTLNLFIDYISASQGTPLADISFKCISREPVESFLMWLETDRGYSVNSRNQRMCAVKSFLRYAAEKDKILMPLFLDVKVIPKKKDTRVREIEFFSESALKAILEQPDRNKKNGQRDLFFMILMYDTGARAQEILDLRLCNIHMDGKNPYVVITGKGAKTRNVPIMEKTCKHLKSYLHRFHIEDNPEEYLFYIERKGIRSQMSIDNVEKFVARYGKKAQETSTDVPEHLYPHMWRHSRAMHLYRNGMPLPLVAEWLGHAKIDTTRRFMQMLIQR
;
A
#
# COMPACT_ATOMS: atom_id res chain seq x y z
N MET A 1 -35.27 -19.11 8.84
CA MET A 1 -34.61 -17.83 9.09
C MET A 1 -33.31 -17.99 9.87
N LYS A 2 -33.27 -18.52 11.13
CA LYS A 2 -32.03 -18.70 11.88
C LYS A 2 -30.97 -19.58 11.18
N ASN A 3 -31.33 -20.59 10.43
CA ASN A 3 -30.39 -21.46 9.71
C ASN A 3 -29.73 -20.76 8.51
N ASP A 4 -30.43 -19.86 7.83
CA ASP A 4 -29.93 -19.16 6.65
C ASP A 4 -28.89 -18.11 7.02
N SER A 5 -29.09 -17.37 8.11
CA SER A 5 -28.10 -16.39 8.60
C SER A 5 -26.86 -17.06 9.18
N LEU A 6 -27.02 -18.18 9.91
CA LEU A 6 -25.87 -18.97 10.39
C LEU A 6 -24.99 -19.48 9.23
N LEU A 7 -25.62 -19.96 8.16
CA LEU A 7 -24.92 -20.38 6.95
C LEU A 7 -24.15 -19.21 6.33
N PHE A 8 -24.79 -18.04 6.20
CA PHE A 8 -24.18 -16.84 5.66
C PHE A 8 -22.91 -16.43 6.44
N TYR A 9 -23.01 -16.26 7.76
CA TYR A 9 -21.87 -15.86 8.59
C TYR A 9 -20.78 -16.92 8.66
N ARG A 10 -21.11 -18.20 8.61
CA ARG A 10 -20.13 -19.27 8.49
C ARG A 10 -19.33 -19.15 7.18
N ILE A 11 -20.00 -18.92 6.04
CA ILE A 11 -19.35 -18.74 4.75
C ILE A 11 -18.49 -17.46 4.73
N VAL A 12 -18.95 -16.35 5.33
CA VAL A 12 -18.16 -15.10 5.49
C VAL A 12 -16.88 -15.39 6.30
N ARG A 13 -17.01 -16.04 7.46
CA ARG A 13 -15.87 -16.40 8.29
C ARG A 13 -14.87 -17.28 7.53
N ASP A 14 -15.34 -18.33 6.89
CA ASP A 14 -14.50 -19.32 6.19
C ASP A 14 -13.81 -18.66 4.98
N PHE A 15 -14.48 -17.76 4.28
CA PHE A 15 -13.88 -16.95 3.23
C PHE A 15 -12.71 -16.09 3.74
N LEU A 16 -12.91 -15.38 4.85
CA LEU A 16 -11.91 -14.45 5.40
C LEU A 16 -10.76 -15.14 6.12
N THR A 17 -11.01 -16.29 6.78
CA THR A 17 -10.02 -16.95 7.65
C THR A 17 -9.36 -18.18 7.04
N ILE A 18 -9.99 -18.80 6.05
CA ILE A 18 -9.50 -20.04 5.42
C ILE A 18 -9.20 -19.79 3.93
N TYR A 19 -10.21 -19.39 3.16
CA TYR A 19 -10.07 -19.30 1.69
C TYR A 19 -9.04 -18.25 1.28
N LEU A 20 -9.20 -17.01 1.72
CA LEU A 20 -8.27 -15.94 1.33
C LEU A 20 -6.84 -16.21 1.80
N PRO A 21 -6.54 -16.46 3.09
CA PRO A 21 -5.16 -16.61 3.54
C PRO A 21 -4.54 -17.96 3.19
N LYS A 22 -5.28 -19.07 3.33
CA LYS A 22 -4.71 -20.42 3.23
C LYS A 22 -4.82 -21.04 1.83
N GLN A 23 -5.91 -20.75 1.10
CA GLN A 23 -6.11 -21.33 -0.23
C GLN A 23 -5.65 -20.39 -1.35
N CYS A 24 -5.90 -19.09 -1.21
CA CYS A 24 -5.48 -18.11 -2.21
C CYS A 24 -4.12 -17.46 -1.91
N GLY A 25 -3.51 -17.71 -0.76
CA GLY A 25 -2.25 -17.06 -0.38
C GLY A 25 -2.35 -15.53 -0.32
N ALA A 26 -3.54 -14.98 -0.04
CA ALA A 26 -3.78 -13.55 -0.01
C ALA A 26 -2.98 -12.90 1.14
N SER A 27 -2.37 -11.75 0.87
CA SER A 27 -1.67 -11.00 1.91
C SER A 27 -2.64 -10.54 3.01
N GLN A 28 -2.10 -10.30 4.22
CA GLN A 28 -2.86 -9.79 5.35
C GLN A 28 -3.62 -8.50 5.00
N ASN A 29 -3.00 -7.60 4.23
CA ASN A 29 -3.62 -6.36 3.77
C ASN A 29 -4.80 -6.63 2.81
N THR A 30 -4.68 -7.63 1.94
CA THR A 30 -5.79 -8.05 1.07
C THR A 30 -6.94 -8.61 1.89
N ALA A 31 -6.65 -9.51 2.83
CA ALA A 31 -7.66 -10.08 3.71
C ALA A 31 -8.35 -9.01 4.57
N LYS A 32 -7.58 -8.04 5.11
CA LYS A 32 -8.12 -6.88 5.83
C LYS A 32 -9.05 -6.05 4.95
N SER A 33 -8.62 -5.68 3.75
CA SER A 33 -9.43 -4.89 2.80
C SER A 33 -10.74 -5.59 2.43
N TYR A 34 -10.71 -6.91 2.28
CA TYR A 34 -11.93 -7.69 1.99
C TYR A 34 -12.84 -7.77 3.21
N ARG A 35 -12.29 -7.96 4.41
CA ARG A 35 -13.06 -7.91 5.66
C ARG A 35 -13.76 -6.57 5.85
N ASP A 36 -13.02 -5.47 5.69
CA ASP A 36 -13.57 -4.11 5.82
C ASP A 36 -14.67 -3.85 4.79
N THR A 37 -14.52 -4.42 3.59
CA THR A 37 -15.55 -4.32 2.54
C THR A 37 -16.80 -5.11 2.91
N LEU A 38 -16.67 -6.36 3.36
CA LEU A 38 -17.82 -7.19 3.70
C LEU A 38 -18.55 -6.65 4.93
N ASN A 39 -17.83 -6.17 5.94
CA ASN A 39 -18.45 -5.52 7.09
C ASN A 39 -19.27 -4.31 6.63
N LEU A 40 -18.67 -3.42 5.84
CA LEU A 40 -19.36 -2.23 5.33
C LEU A 40 -20.57 -2.59 4.46
N PHE A 41 -20.49 -3.66 3.70
CA PHE A 41 -21.61 -4.14 2.87
C PHE A 41 -22.73 -4.73 3.72
N ILE A 42 -22.41 -5.52 4.74
CA ILE A 42 -23.38 -6.10 5.69
C ILE A 42 -24.09 -4.98 6.46
N ASP A 43 -23.33 -3.99 6.96
CA ASP A 43 -23.90 -2.83 7.66
C ASP A 43 -24.85 -2.03 6.75
N TYR A 44 -24.46 -1.83 5.48
CA TYR A 44 -25.30 -1.16 4.49
C TYR A 44 -26.62 -1.93 4.24
N ILE A 45 -26.55 -3.25 4.02
CA ILE A 45 -27.74 -4.09 3.81
C ILE A 45 -28.65 -4.01 5.03
N SER A 46 -28.10 -4.13 6.22
CA SER A 46 -28.86 -4.02 7.48
C SER A 46 -29.60 -2.69 7.57
N ALA A 47 -28.92 -1.59 7.31
CA ALA A 47 -29.52 -0.25 7.40
C ALA A 47 -30.54 0.02 6.29
N SER A 48 -30.23 -0.35 5.04
CA SER A 48 -31.10 -0.05 3.88
C SER A 48 -32.37 -0.89 3.84
N GLN A 49 -32.33 -2.12 4.37
CA GLN A 49 -33.49 -3.03 4.38
C GLN A 49 -34.19 -3.12 5.76
N GLY A 50 -33.66 -2.42 6.77
CA GLY A 50 -34.19 -2.51 8.13
C GLY A 50 -34.05 -3.92 8.75
N THR A 51 -33.13 -4.75 8.23
CA THR A 51 -32.92 -6.12 8.67
C THR A 51 -31.87 -6.16 9.77
N PRO A 52 -32.16 -6.71 10.96
CA PRO A 52 -31.16 -6.86 12.02
C PRO A 52 -29.93 -7.64 11.51
N LEU A 53 -28.73 -7.28 11.98
CA LEU A 53 -27.48 -7.95 11.59
C LEU A 53 -27.56 -9.46 11.77
N ALA A 54 -28.18 -9.93 12.85
CA ALA A 54 -28.33 -11.36 13.14
C ALA A 54 -29.17 -12.13 12.11
N ASP A 55 -30.00 -11.44 11.36
CA ASP A 55 -30.93 -12.03 10.36
C ASP A 55 -30.47 -11.87 8.92
N ILE A 56 -29.34 -11.20 8.70
CA ILE A 56 -28.74 -11.06 7.36
C ILE A 56 -28.40 -12.44 6.80
N SER A 57 -28.80 -12.67 5.56
CA SER A 57 -28.61 -13.91 4.83
C SER A 57 -28.44 -13.64 3.33
N PHE A 58 -28.15 -14.69 2.55
CA PHE A 58 -28.06 -14.54 1.08
C PHE A 58 -29.37 -14.05 0.43
N LYS A 59 -30.49 -14.19 1.10
CA LYS A 59 -31.82 -13.68 0.64
C LYS A 59 -31.87 -12.14 0.63
N CYS A 60 -31.06 -11.48 1.45
CA CYS A 60 -30.96 -10.03 1.49
C CYS A 60 -30.07 -9.47 0.36
N ILE A 61 -29.44 -10.35 -0.41
CA ILE A 61 -28.47 -9.98 -1.43
C ILE A 61 -29.01 -10.36 -2.81
N SER A 62 -29.08 -9.38 -3.68
CA SER A 62 -29.33 -9.54 -5.11
C SER A 62 -28.51 -8.50 -5.87
N ARG A 63 -28.66 -8.40 -7.17
CA ARG A 63 -27.97 -7.41 -7.98
C ARG A 63 -28.27 -5.97 -7.53
N GLU A 64 -29.53 -5.65 -7.30
CA GLU A 64 -29.99 -4.30 -6.94
C GLU A 64 -29.37 -3.79 -5.61
N PRO A 65 -29.42 -4.51 -4.46
CA PRO A 65 -28.71 -4.09 -3.25
C PRO A 65 -27.21 -3.90 -3.44
N VAL A 66 -26.56 -4.71 -4.30
CA VAL A 66 -25.13 -4.52 -4.60
C VAL A 66 -24.90 -3.25 -5.41
N GLU A 67 -25.68 -2.98 -6.44
CA GLU A 67 -25.60 -1.75 -7.25
C GLU A 67 -25.88 -0.51 -6.38
N SER A 68 -26.90 -0.56 -5.52
CA SER A 68 -27.25 0.50 -4.58
C SER A 68 -26.13 0.75 -3.56
N PHE A 69 -25.51 -0.31 -3.02
CA PHE A 69 -24.32 -0.19 -2.17
C PHE A 69 -23.18 0.52 -2.89
N LEU A 70 -22.91 0.16 -4.15
CA LEU A 70 -21.84 0.76 -4.92
C LEU A 70 -22.11 2.24 -5.25
N MET A 71 -23.37 2.62 -5.44
CA MET A 71 -23.79 4.01 -5.61
C MET A 71 -23.64 4.79 -4.30
N TRP A 72 -24.13 4.25 -3.18
CA TRP A 72 -23.97 4.84 -1.85
C TRP A 72 -22.52 5.09 -1.46
N LEU A 73 -21.58 4.20 -1.85
CA LEU A 73 -20.17 4.42 -1.63
C LEU A 73 -19.66 5.69 -2.31
N GLU A 74 -20.17 6.01 -3.50
CA GLU A 74 -19.73 7.20 -4.25
C GLU A 74 -20.45 8.46 -3.77
N THR A 75 -21.79 8.42 -3.59
CA THR A 75 -22.61 9.61 -3.30
C THR A 75 -22.55 10.02 -1.85
N ASP A 76 -22.70 9.07 -0.92
CA ASP A 76 -22.85 9.36 0.50
C ASP A 76 -21.52 9.26 1.26
N ARG A 77 -20.65 8.33 0.82
CA ARG A 77 -19.36 8.10 1.47
C ARG A 77 -18.19 8.77 0.77
N GLY A 78 -18.40 9.37 -0.41
CA GLY A 78 -17.36 10.09 -1.16
C GLY A 78 -16.21 9.21 -1.67
N TYR A 79 -16.42 7.89 -1.82
CA TYR A 79 -15.37 7.01 -2.32
C TYR A 79 -15.05 7.27 -3.80
N SER A 80 -13.76 7.19 -4.12
CA SER A 80 -13.33 7.26 -5.51
C SER A 80 -13.82 6.05 -6.32
N VAL A 81 -13.93 6.22 -7.65
CA VAL A 81 -14.29 5.15 -8.59
C VAL A 81 -13.40 3.91 -8.41
N ASN A 82 -12.09 4.11 -8.17
CA ASN A 82 -11.17 2.99 -7.94
C ASN A 82 -11.48 2.25 -6.64
N SER A 83 -11.75 2.97 -5.54
CA SER A 83 -12.13 2.37 -4.26
C SER A 83 -13.46 1.63 -4.36
N ARG A 84 -14.46 2.22 -5.05
CA ARG A 84 -15.74 1.58 -5.38
C ARG A 84 -15.53 0.26 -6.15
N ASN A 85 -14.70 0.30 -7.19
CA ASN A 85 -14.41 -0.89 -8.00
C ASN A 85 -13.67 -1.98 -7.22
N GLN A 86 -12.76 -1.59 -6.32
CA GLN A 86 -12.05 -2.52 -5.44
C GLN A 86 -13.04 -3.24 -4.50
N ARG A 87 -13.98 -2.50 -3.89
CA ARG A 87 -15.01 -3.08 -3.03
C ARG A 87 -15.95 -4.00 -3.81
N MET A 88 -16.34 -3.61 -5.03
CA MET A 88 -17.10 -4.48 -5.91
C MET A 88 -16.37 -5.82 -6.20
N CYS A 89 -15.05 -5.76 -6.44
CA CYS A 89 -14.26 -6.97 -6.64
C CYS A 89 -14.27 -7.88 -5.41
N ALA A 90 -14.23 -7.32 -4.20
CA ALA A 90 -14.30 -8.09 -2.96
C ALA A 90 -15.67 -8.77 -2.78
N VAL A 91 -16.78 -8.06 -3.01
CA VAL A 91 -18.13 -8.63 -2.97
C VAL A 91 -18.29 -9.75 -4.00
N LYS A 92 -17.87 -9.52 -5.25
CA LYS A 92 -17.91 -10.57 -6.30
C LYS A 92 -17.09 -11.80 -5.96
N SER A 93 -15.89 -11.60 -5.37
CA SER A 93 -15.02 -12.70 -4.96
C SER A 93 -15.67 -13.53 -3.83
N PHE A 94 -16.29 -12.85 -2.87
CA PHE A 94 -17.05 -13.51 -1.81
C PHE A 94 -18.24 -14.32 -2.35
N LEU A 95 -19.06 -13.73 -3.22
CA LEU A 95 -20.21 -14.43 -3.80
C LEU A 95 -19.80 -15.60 -4.69
N ARG A 96 -18.68 -15.49 -5.42
CA ARG A 96 -18.12 -16.62 -6.16
C ARG A 96 -17.77 -17.78 -5.20
N TYR A 97 -17.04 -17.49 -4.13
CA TYR A 97 -16.71 -18.50 -3.12
C TYR A 97 -17.96 -19.13 -2.48
N ALA A 98 -18.97 -18.31 -2.16
CA ALA A 98 -20.23 -18.79 -1.63
C ALA A 98 -20.92 -19.75 -2.61
N ALA A 99 -20.97 -19.42 -3.89
CA ALA A 99 -21.54 -20.27 -4.94
C ALA A 99 -20.73 -21.59 -5.19
N GLU A 100 -19.43 -21.57 -4.93
CA GLU A 100 -18.60 -22.79 -4.94
C GLU A 100 -18.93 -23.71 -3.76
N LYS A 101 -19.28 -23.14 -2.60
CA LYS A 101 -19.68 -23.89 -1.39
C LYS A 101 -21.12 -24.37 -1.42
N ASP A 102 -22.02 -23.57 -1.97
CA ASP A 102 -23.43 -23.92 -2.13
C ASP A 102 -23.90 -23.55 -3.54
N LYS A 103 -24.16 -24.56 -4.36
CA LYS A 103 -24.58 -24.39 -5.76
C LYS A 103 -25.91 -23.65 -5.93
N ILE A 104 -26.75 -23.62 -4.92
CA ILE A 104 -28.02 -22.87 -4.91
C ILE A 104 -27.74 -21.36 -5.08
N LEU A 105 -26.56 -20.88 -4.64
CA LEU A 105 -26.13 -19.49 -4.75
C LEU A 105 -25.53 -19.11 -6.12
N MET A 106 -25.41 -20.07 -7.06
CA MET A 106 -24.84 -19.79 -8.38
C MET A 106 -25.60 -18.72 -9.16
N PRO A 107 -26.94 -18.73 -9.22
CA PRO A 107 -27.70 -17.67 -9.89
C PRO A 107 -27.41 -16.27 -9.31
N LEU A 108 -27.34 -16.15 -7.98
CA LEU A 108 -26.98 -14.90 -7.30
C LEU A 108 -25.59 -14.39 -7.72
N PHE A 109 -24.59 -15.30 -7.74
CA PHE A 109 -23.24 -14.92 -8.19
C PHE A 109 -23.23 -14.46 -9.64
N LEU A 110 -23.90 -15.18 -10.54
CA LEU A 110 -23.96 -14.84 -11.97
C LEU A 110 -24.64 -13.49 -12.20
N ASP A 111 -25.70 -13.19 -11.48
CA ASP A 111 -26.42 -11.92 -11.56
C ASP A 111 -25.54 -10.73 -11.12
N VAL A 112 -24.79 -10.88 -10.01
CA VAL A 112 -23.88 -9.84 -9.53
C VAL A 112 -22.60 -9.76 -10.38
N LYS A 113 -22.13 -10.87 -10.96
CA LYS A 113 -20.90 -10.92 -11.77
C LYS A 113 -20.95 -9.95 -12.95
N VAL A 114 -22.11 -9.75 -13.58
CA VAL A 114 -22.25 -8.90 -14.76
C VAL A 114 -22.20 -7.40 -14.46
N ILE A 115 -22.28 -6.95 -13.21
CA ILE A 115 -22.14 -5.54 -12.85
C ILE A 115 -20.79 -5.01 -13.37
N PRO A 116 -20.77 -3.97 -14.24
CA PRO A 116 -19.53 -3.51 -14.88
C PRO A 116 -18.66 -2.71 -13.91
N LYS A 117 -17.35 -2.73 -14.18
CA LYS A 117 -16.44 -1.76 -13.57
C LYS A 117 -16.70 -0.37 -14.15
N LYS A 118 -16.80 0.62 -13.27
CA LYS A 118 -16.88 2.02 -13.70
C LYS A 118 -15.51 2.51 -14.15
N LYS A 119 -15.44 3.19 -15.30
CA LYS A 119 -14.20 3.82 -15.76
C LYS A 119 -13.93 5.08 -14.93
N ASP A 120 -12.71 5.21 -14.42
CA ASP A 120 -12.25 6.47 -13.83
C ASP A 120 -11.76 7.35 -14.99
N THR A 121 -12.51 8.42 -15.28
CA THR A 121 -12.16 9.38 -16.34
C THR A 121 -11.29 10.53 -15.82
N ARG A 122 -11.03 10.58 -14.51
CA ARG A 122 -10.19 11.61 -13.93
C ARG A 122 -8.74 11.35 -14.29
N VAL A 123 -8.13 12.27 -15.02
CA VAL A 123 -6.67 12.28 -15.21
C VAL A 123 -6.06 12.69 -13.86
N ARG A 124 -5.46 11.72 -13.16
CA ARG A 124 -4.71 12.02 -11.94
C ARG A 124 -3.31 12.45 -12.35
N GLU A 125 -3.00 13.69 -12.06
CA GLU A 125 -1.61 14.11 -12.13
C GLU A 125 -0.81 13.36 -11.06
N ILE A 126 0.31 12.80 -11.47
CA ILE A 126 1.24 12.16 -10.54
C ILE A 126 2.17 13.25 -10.04
N GLU A 127 2.09 13.55 -8.78
CA GLU A 127 2.97 14.51 -8.13
C GLU A 127 4.34 13.87 -7.84
N PHE A 128 5.39 14.65 -8.01
CA PHE A 128 6.75 14.30 -7.64
C PHE A 128 7.47 15.56 -7.13
N PHE A 129 8.51 15.38 -6.33
CA PHE A 129 9.29 16.47 -5.79
C PHE A 129 10.23 17.05 -6.83
N SER A 130 10.37 18.38 -6.86
CA SER A 130 11.57 19.02 -7.39
C SER A 130 12.78 18.70 -6.51
N GLU A 131 13.98 18.89 -7.00
CA GLU A 131 15.20 18.71 -6.18
C GLU A 131 15.21 19.66 -4.99
N SER A 132 14.74 20.91 -5.17
CA SER A 132 14.58 21.92 -4.10
C SER A 132 13.59 21.47 -3.05
N ALA A 133 12.41 20.98 -3.44
CA ALA A 133 11.41 20.46 -2.51
C ALA A 133 11.92 19.27 -1.72
N LEU A 134 12.57 18.29 -2.40
CA LEU A 134 13.15 17.13 -1.73
C LEU A 134 14.21 17.54 -0.70
N LYS A 135 15.09 18.49 -1.05
CA LYS A 135 16.10 19.03 -0.13
C LYS A 135 15.45 19.69 1.08
N ALA A 136 14.46 20.56 0.85
CA ALA A 136 13.75 21.24 1.93
C ALA A 136 13.10 20.24 2.91
N ILE A 137 12.51 19.14 2.41
CA ILE A 137 11.91 18.10 3.26
C ILE A 137 12.98 17.35 4.06
N LEU A 138 14.11 16.97 3.43
CA LEU A 138 15.20 16.22 4.09
C LEU A 138 15.98 17.05 5.12
N GLU A 139 15.87 18.36 5.11
CA GLU A 139 16.46 19.27 6.10
C GLU A 139 15.61 19.40 7.39
N GLN A 140 14.34 18.96 7.39
CA GLN A 140 13.45 19.13 8.54
C GLN A 140 13.72 18.21 9.74
N PRO A 141 14.16 16.94 9.56
CA PRO A 141 14.42 16.09 10.70
C PRO A 141 15.59 16.60 11.56
N ASP A 142 15.36 16.73 12.87
CA ASP A 142 16.40 17.08 13.83
C ASP A 142 17.39 15.90 13.99
N ARG A 143 18.59 16.04 13.43
CA ARG A 143 19.63 15.01 13.41
C ARG A 143 20.20 14.68 14.80
N ASN A 144 19.99 15.54 15.79
CA ASN A 144 20.43 15.30 17.16
C ASN A 144 19.47 14.33 17.89
N LYS A 145 18.23 14.28 17.47
CA LYS A 145 17.22 13.39 18.03
C LYS A 145 17.24 12.01 17.39
N LYS A 146 17.13 10.94 18.20
CA LYS A 146 17.08 9.55 17.72
C LYS A 146 16.03 9.36 16.62
N ASN A 147 14.80 9.79 16.87
CA ASN A 147 13.72 9.68 15.87
C ASN A 147 13.98 10.52 14.61
N GLY A 148 14.55 11.72 14.74
CA GLY A 148 14.85 12.56 13.57
C GLY A 148 15.92 11.93 12.67
N GLN A 149 16.95 11.32 13.24
CA GLN A 149 17.98 10.63 12.46
C GLN A 149 17.39 9.37 11.77
N ARG A 150 16.54 8.61 12.45
CA ARG A 150 15.82 7.46 11.86
C ARG A 150 14.96 7.89 10.70
N ASP A 151 14.10 8.89 10.91
CA ASP A 151 13.14 9.37 9.93
C ASP A 151 13.87 9.95 8.70
N LEU A 152 14.97 10.69 8.91
CA LEU A 152 15.81 11.19 7.83
C LEU A 152 16.40 10.05 6.99
N PHE A 153 17.01 9.06 7.65
CA PHE A 153 17.62 7.95 6.93
C PHE A 153 16.59 7.12 6.20
N PHE A 154 15.40 6.92 6.79
CA PHE A 154 14.27 6.26 6.11
C PHE A 154 13.91 6.96 4.80
N MET A 155 13.73 8.28 4.83
CA MET A 155 13.39 9.08 3.64
C MET A 155 14.51 9.06 2.59
N ILE A 156 15.79 9.14 3.00
CA ILE A 156 16.94 9.03 2.10
C ILE A 156 16.96 7.67 1.41
N LEU A 157 16.81 6.59 2.16
CA LEU A 157 16.85 5.24 1.62
C LEU A 157 15.65 4.98 0.68
N MET A 158 14.47 5.45 1.07
CA MET A 158 13.25 5.36 0.24
C MET A 158 13.41 6.11 -1.09
N TYR A 159 14.03 7.29 -1.08
CA TYR A 159 14.33 8.04 -2.30
C TYR A 159 15.39 7.35 -3.13
N ASP A 160 16.53 7.00 -2.55
CA ASP A 160 17.68 6.45 -3.29
C ASP A 160 17.33 5.13 -3.98
N THR A 161 16.64 4.24 -3.28
CA THR A 161 16.21 2.94 -3.82
C THR A 161 14.97 3.01 -4.71
N GLY A 162 14.15 4.04 -4.57
CA GLY A 162 12.82 4.11 -5.18
C GLY A 162 11.87 2.99 -4.72
N ALA A 163 12.18 2.33 -3.61
CA ALA A 163 11.36 1.25 -3.05
C ALA A 163 10.02 1.76 -2.49
N ARG A 164 9.06 0.86 -2.34
CA ARG A 164 7.82 1.17 -1.61
C ARG A 164 8.12 1.27 -0.12
N ALA A 165 7.41 2.13 0.61
CA ALA A 165 7.65 2.30 2.04
C ALA A 165 7.56 0.96 2.81
N GLN A 166 6.62 0.07 2.47
CA GLN A 166 6.53 -1.25 3.09
C GLN A 166 7.76 -2.12 2.77
N GLU A 167 8.29 -2.06 1.54
CA GLU A 167 9.50 -2.79 1.17
C GLU A 167 10.72 -2.34 2.00
N ILE A 168 10.80 -1.04 2.34
CA ILE A 168 11.83 -0.51 3.25
C ILE A 168 11.59 -0.93 4.70
N LEU A 169 10.34 -0.97 5.15
CA LEU A 169 9.98 -1.44 6.50
C LEU A 169 10.29 -2.93 6.69
N ASP A 170 10.17 -3.71 5.63
CA ASP A 170 10.43 -5.16 5.65
C ASP A 170 11.91 -5.50 5.61
N LEU A 171 12.81 -4.52 5.36
CA LEU A 171 14.26 -4.75 5.34
C LEU A 171 14.77 -5.19 6.71
N ARG A 172 15.63 -6.21 6.67
CA ARG A 172 16.44 -6.71 7.80
C ARG A 172 17.91 -6.38 7.58
N LEU A 173 18.71 -6.49 8.61
CA LEU A 173 20.15 -6.23 8.50
C LEU A 173 20.83 -7.17 7.49
N CYS A 174 20.40 -8.44 7.41
CA CYS A 174 20.89 -9.39 6.41
C CYS A 174 20.61 -8.99 4.95
N ASN A 175 19.72 -8.03 4.71
CA ASN A 175 19.44 -7.52 3.36
C ASN A 175 20.39 -6.40 2.93
N ILE A 176 21.31 -5.98 3.80
CA ILE A 176 22.21 -4.86 3.57
C ILE A 176 23.60 -5.40 3.21
N HIS A 177 24.10 -5.05 2.03
CA HIS A 177 25.40 -5.47 1.54
C HIS A 177 26.28 -4.25 1.32
N MET A 178 27.22 -4.02 2.27
CA MET A 178 28.12 -2.87 2.26
C MET A 178 29.54 -3.23 1.80
N ASP A 179 29.82 -4.52 1.69
CA ASP A 179 31.15 -5.03 1.35
C ASP A 179 31.33 -4.99 -0.16
N GLY A 180 32.46 -4.41 -0.60
CA GLY A 180 32.80 -4.35 -2.02
C GLY A 180 32.64 -2.97 -2.66
N LYS A 181 32.87 -2.91 -3.98
CA LYS A 181 32.88 -1.65 -4.75
C LYS A 181 31.48 -1.07 -4.99
N ASN A 182 30.46 -1.90 -4.98
CA ASN A 182 29.07 -1.53 -5.32
C ASN A 182 28.12 -1.96 -4.19
N PRO A 183 27.96 -1.15 -3.14
CA PRO A 183 27.00 -1.43 -2.08
C PRO A 183 25.56 -1.49 -2.61
N TYR A 184 24.77 -2.44 -2.08
CA TYR A 184 23.37 -2.62 -2.50
C TYR A 184 22.50 -3.13 -1.36
N VAL A 185 21.19 -3.01 -1.55
CA VAL A 185 20.18 -3.60 -0.67
C VAL A 185 19.34 -4.60 -1.44
N VAL A 186 18.99 -5.72 -0.80
CA VAL A 186 18.11 -6.76 -1.36
C VAL A 186 16.68 -6.42 -0.97
N ILE A 187 15.86 -6.04 -1.93
CA ILE A 187 14.47 -5.64 -1.69
C ILE A 187 13.53 -6.74 -2.18
N THR A 188 12.65 -7.19 -1.28
CA THR A 188 11.61 -8.17 -1.59
C THR A 188 10.30 -7.45 -1.88
N GLY A 189 9.78 -7.61 -3.09
CA GLY A 189 8.54 -7.01 -3.55
C GLY A 189 7.35 -7.97 -3.54
N LYS A 190 6.26 -7.55 -4.15
CA LYS A 190 5.02 -8.35 -4.27
C LYS A 190 5.29 -9.70 -4.94
N GLY A 191 4.79 -10.78 -4.33
CA GLY A 191 4.97 -12.15 -4.82
C GLY A 191 6.36 -12.73 -4.50
N ALA A 192 7.00 -12.26 -3.44
CA ALA A 192 8.33 -12.68 -2.97
C ALA A 192 9.46 -12.52 -4.02
N LYS A 193 9.27 -11.63 -5.01
CA LYS A 193 10.31 -11.31 -5.99
C LYS A 193 11.35 -10.40 -5.37
N THR A 194 12.60 -10.82 -5.38
CA THR A 194 13.72 -10.03 -4.90
C THR A 194 14.39 -9.25 -6.04
N ARG A 195 14.98 -8.10 -5.69
CA ARG A 195 15.87 -7.34 -6.57
C ARG A 195 17.00 -6.72 -5.75
N ASN A 196 18.16 -6.63 -6.36
CA ASN A 196 19.30 -5.92 -5.79
C ASN A 196 19.26 -4.47 -6.29
N VAL A 197 19.17 -3.53 -5.35
CA VAL A 197 19.14 -2.09 -5.68
C VAL A 197 20.44 -1.47 -5.18
N PRO A 198 21.28 -0.93 -6.07
CA PRO A 198 22.48 -0.20 -5.66
C PRO A 198 22.12 1.02 -4.80
N ILE A 199 22.96 1.34 -3.83
CA ILE A 199 22.81 2.54 -3.00
C ILE A 199 23.99 3.48 -3.23
N MET A 200 23.69 4.78 -3.28
CA MET A 200 24.70 5.79 -3.54
C MET A 200 25.66 5.98 -2.36
N GLU A 201 26.88 6.44 -2.63
CA GLU A 201 27.90 6.68 -1.60
C GLU A 201 27.41 7.57 -0.45
N LYS A 202 26.64 8.63 -0.77
CA LYS A 202 26.03 9.50 0.24
C LYS A 202 25.07 8.73 1.15
N THR A 203 24.26 7.84 0.58
CA THR A 203 23.34 6.97 1.32
C THR A 203 24.10 5.98 2.20
N CYS A 204 25.23 5.44 1.73
CA CYS A 204 26.09 4.58 2.52
C CYS A 204 26.67 5.28 3.77
N LYS A 205 27.03 6.56 3.66
CA LYS A 205 27.47 7.37 4.83
C LYS A 205 26.37 7.50 5.87
N HIS A 206 25.14 7.79 5.44
CA HIS A 206 23.98 7.84 6.34
C HIS A 206 23.66 6.47 6.95
N LEU A 207 23.75 5.41 6.17
CA LEU A 207 23.54 4.03 6.64
C LEU A 207 24.55 3.65 7.73
N LYS A 208 25.83 3.88 7.53
CA LYS A 208 26.89 3.62 8.53
C LYS A 208 26.60 4.36 9.84
N SER A 209 26.27 5.65 9.77
CA SER A 209 25.92 6.45 10.94
C SER A 209 24.67 5.92 11.64
N TYR A 210 23.66 5.47 10.87
CA TYR A 210 22.44 4.89 11.37
C TYR A 210 22.70 3.56 12.10
N LEU A 211 23.43 2.64 11.47
CA LEU A 211 23.77 1.33 12.05
C LEU A 211 24.53 1.50 13.37
N HIS A 212 25.55 2.38 13.40
CA HIS A 212 26.32 2.65 14.61
C HIS A 212 25.46 3.16 15.79
N ARG A 213 24.34 3.87 15.51
CA ARG A 213 23.48 4.42 16.58
C ARG A 213 22.32 3.50 16.98
N PHE A 214 21.84 2.69 16.05
CA PHE A 214 20.61 1.91 16.22
C PHE A 214 20.86 0.40 16.35
N HIS A 215 21.96 -0.11 15.78
CA HIS A 215 22.26 -1.53 15.67
C HIS A 215 23.70 -1.78 16.14
N ILE A 216 23.88 -1.77 17.47
CA ILE A 216 25.20 -1.98 18.09
C ILE A 216 25.53 -3.48 18.14
N GLU A 217 24.51 -4.34 18.25
CA GLU A 217 24.64 -5.79 18.26
C GLU A 217 24.17 -6.34 16.92
N ASP A 218 25.03 -7.12 16.26
CA ASP A 218 24.78 -7.68 14.93
C ASP A 218 23.81 -8.87 15.01
N ASN A 219 22.50 -8.59 14.97
CA ASN A 219 21.48 -9.61 14.69
C ASN A 219 20.99 -9.45 13.25
N PRO A 220 21.42 -10.32 12.31
CA PRO A 220 21.07 -10.22 10.89
C PRO A 220 19.56 -10.23 10.62
N GLU A 221 18.78 -10.84 11.50
CA GLU A 221 17.32 -10.96 11.37
C GLU A 221 16.57 -9.76 11.95
N GLU A 222 17.26 -8.79 12.53
CA GLU A 222 16.62 -7.58 13.06
C GLU A 222 16.12 -6.68 11.93
N TYR A 223 14.94 -6.06 12.16
CA TYR A 223 14.43 -5.07 11.21
C TYR A 223 15.34 -3.84 11.18
N LEU A 224 15.69 -3.37 9.98
CA LEU A 224 16.49 -2.16 9.82
C LEU A 224 15.81 -0.96 10.49
N PHE A 225 14.47 -0.84 10.35
CA PHE A 225 13.67 0.20 10.97
C PHE A 225 12.71 -0.39 12.00
N TYR A 226 12.95 -0.09 13.26
CA TYR A 226 12.15 -0.57 14.36
C TYR A 226 11.63 0.56 15.25
N ILE A 227 10.64 0.24 16.05
CA ILE A 227 10.20 1.00 17.21
C ILE A 227 10.49 0.19 18.47
N GLU A 228 10.89 0.87 19.52
CA GLU A 228 11.16 0.25 20.80
C GLU A 228 10.12 0.70 21.83
N ARG A 229 9.49 -0.26 22.49
CA ARG A 229 8.54 -0.02 23.58
C ARG A 229 8.87 -0.96 24.73
N LYS A 230 9.15 -0.40 25.90
CA LYS A 230 9.52 -1.18 27.11
C LYS A 230 10.65 -2.18 26.86
N GLY A 231 11.68 -1.76 26.11
CA GLY A 231 12.82 -2.62 25.74
C GLY A 231 12.56 -3.65 24.64
N ILE A 232 11.34 -3.75 24.12
CA ILE A 232 11.00 -4.69 23.03
C ILE A 232 11.04 -3.94 21.72
N ARG A 233 11.87 -4.42 20.78
CA ARG A 233 11.95 -3.93 19.42
C ARG A 233 10.90 -4.63 18.54
N SER A 234 10.20 -3.86 17.74
CA SER A 234 9.23 -4.35 16.76
C SER A 234 9.32 -3.54 15.46
N GLN A 235 8.91 -4.13 14.36
CA GLN A 235 8.88 -3.45 13.07
C GLN A 235 8.13 -2.13 13.16
N MET A 236 8.68 -1.08 12.55
CA MET A 236 7.98 0.21 12.41
C MET A 236 6.81 0.06 11.43
N SER A 237 5.66 0.66 11.72
CA SER A 237 4.47 0.56 10.88
C SER A 237 4.43 1.60 9.77
N ILE A 238 3.65 1.34 8.73
CA ILE A 238 3.40 2.31 7.64
C ILE A 238 2.75 3.60 8.16
N ASP A 239 1.87 3.51 9.17
CA ASP A 239 1.22 4.67 9.79
C ASP A 239 2.25 5.61 10.44
N ASN A 240 3.35 5.06 10.99
CA ASN A 240 4.44 5.88 11.52
C ASN A 240 5.14 6.64 10.40
N VAL A 241 5.36 5.99 9.25
CA VAL A 241 5.96 6.63 8.06
C VAL A 241 5.08 7.76 7.55
N GLU A 242 3.79 7.51 7.36
CA GLU A 242 2.83 8.52 6.89
C GLU A 242 2.78 9.72 7.84
N LYS A 243 2.77 9.49 9.15
CA LYS A 243 2.75 10.55 10.16
C LYS A 243 4.00 11.43 10.12
N PHE A 244 5.21 10.85 10.05
CA PHE A 244 6.40 11.69 10.04
C PHE A 244 6.61 12.36 8.68
N VAL A 245 6.26 11.72 7.57
CA VAL A 245 6.27 12.30 6.23
C VAL A 245 5.37 13.53 6.17
N ALA A 246 4.11 13.41 6.62
CA ALA A 246 3.18 14.53 6.68
C ALA A 246 3.70 15.67 7.58
N ARG A 247 4.25 15.33 8.75
CA ARG A 247 4.81 16.31 9.69
C ARG A 247 5.98 17.08 9.10
N TYR A 248 6.95 16.42 8.46
CA TYR A 248 8.10 17.07 7.85
C TYR A 248 7.72 17.83 6.58
N GLY A 249 6.73 17.34 5.82
CA GLY A 249 6.15 18.05 4.70
C GLY A 249 5.58 19.40 5.13
N LYS A 250 4.72 19.41 6.14
CA LYS A 250 4.13 20.63 6.68
C LYS A 250 5.19 21.66 7.14
N LYS A 251 6.25 21.18 7.80
CA LYS A 251 7.36 22.07 8.18
C LYS A 251 8.13 22.62 6.98
N ALA A 252 8.37 21.79 5.97
CA ALA A 252 9.10 22.21 4.78
C ALA A 252 8.31 23.25 3.96
N GLN A 253 6.98 23.19 3.97
CA GLN A 253 6.10 24.18 3.33
C GLN A 253 6.24 25.59 3.95
N GLU A 254 6.62 25.68 5.22
CA GLU A 254 6.89 26.96 5.87
C GLU A 254 8.13 27.68 5.28
N THR A 255 9.04 26.92 4.65
CA THR A 255 10.31 27.40 4.12
C THR A 255 10.43 27.33 2.61
N SER A 256 9.56 26.59 1.93
CA SER A 256 9.61 26.38 0.49
C SER A 256 8.23 26.18 -0.12
N THR A 257 7.88 27.02 -1.09
CA THR A 257 6.65 26.93 -1.87
C THR A 257 6.64 25.78 -2.88
N ASP A 258 7.80 25.18 -3.16
CA ASP A 258 7.95 24.04 -4.08
C ASP A 258 7.43 22.72 -3.48
N VAL A 259 7.23 22.68 -2.15
CA VAL A 259 6.80 21.48 -1.45
C VAL A 259 5.29 21.28 -1.65
N PRO A 260 4.84 20.15 -2.21
CA PRO A 260 3.42 19.87 -2.41
C PRO A 260 2.61 19.95 -1.12
N GLU A 261 1.31 20.27 -1.25
CA GLU A 261 0.41 20.43 -0.09
C GLU A 261 0.25 19.10 0.69
N HIS A 262 0.10 17.99 -0.02
CA HIS A 262 -0.09 16.68 0.59
C HIS A 262 1.06 15.72 0.25
N LEU A 263 1.86 15.37 1.25
CA LEU A 263 2.92 14.42 1.10
C LEU A 263 2.46 13.00 1.49
N TYR A 264 2.79 12.04 0.64
CA TYR A 264 2.59 10.63 0.90
C TYR A 264 3.80 9.79 0.46
N PRO A 265 4.08 8.64 1.07
CA PRO A 265 5.33 7.91 0.84
C PRO A 265 5.61 7.54 -0.63
N HIS A 266 4.58 7.31 -1.44
CA HIS A 266 4.75 6.96 -2.86
C HIS A 266 5.38 8.08 -3.70
N MET A 267 5.31 9.35 -3.25
CA MET A 267 5.94 10.47 -3.95
C MET A 267 7.47 10.34 -4.03
N TRP A 268 8.12 9.75 -3.02
CA TRP A 268 9.58 9.47 -3.08
C TRP A 268 9.93 8.57 -4.26
N ARG A 269 9.15 7.53 -4.45
CA ARG A 269 9.32 6.61 -5.57
C ARG A 269 9.03 7.28 -6.91
N HIS A 270 7.99 8.11 -6.99
CA HIS A 270 7.67 8.90 -8.17
C HIS A 270 8.81 9.87 -8.53
N SER A 271 9.33 10.58 -7.52
CA SER A 271 10.43 11.52 -7.69
C SER A 271 11.71 10.81 -8.14
N ARG A 272 12.06 9.67 -7.51
CA ARG A 272 13.23 8.90 -7.94
C ARG A 272 13.12 8.45 -9.38
N ALA A 273 11.97 7.90 -9.78
CA ALA A 273 11.72 7.47 -11.15
C ALA A 273 11.89 8.61 -12.16
N MET A 274 11.31 9.78 -11.85
CA MET A 274 11.41 10.96 -12.71
C MET A 274 12.84 11.50 -12.77
N HIS A 275 13.53 11.58 -11.65
CA HIS A 275 14.91 12.08 -11.62
C HIS A 275 15.86 11.14 -12.35
N LEU A 276 15.74 9.81 -12.19
CA LEU A 276 16.52 8.86 -12.97
C LEU A 276 16.29 9.01 -14.48
N TYR A 277 15.03 9.14 -14.88
CA TYR A 277 14.67 9.31 -16.30
C TYR A 277 15.19 10.64 -16.88
N ARG A 278 15.00 11.75 -16.16
CA ARG A 278 15.50 13.08 -16.58
C ARG A 278 17.02 13.13 -16.65
N ASN A 279 17.72 12.35 -15.83
CA ASN A 279 19.17 12.19 -15.87
C ASN A 279 19.64 11.17 -16.93
N GLY A 280 18.77 10.78 -17.87
CA GLY A 280 19.13 9.98 -19.03
C GLY A 280 19.07 8.47 -18.84
N MET A 281 18.55 7.96 -17.71
CA MET A 281 18.39 6.52 -17.52
C MET A 281 17.31 5.99 -18.47
N PRO A 282 17.59 4.97 -19.31
CA PRO A 282 16.59 4.37 -20.19
C PRO A 282 15.39 3.81 -19.42
N LEU A 283 14.18 3.97 -19.97
CA LEU A 283 12.94 3.56 -19.33
C LEU A 283 12.90 2.09 -18.88
N PRO A 284 13.45 1.11 -19.62
CA PRO A 284 13.56 -0.27 -19.14
C PRO A 284 14.36 -0.40 -17.84
N LEU A 285 15.49 0.31 -17.72
CA LEU A 285 16.32 0.30 -16.52
C LEU A 285 15.61 0.98 -15.33
N VAL A 286 14.86 2.05 -15.57
CA VAL A 286 13.99 2.65 -14.52
C VAL A 286 12.94 1.63 -14.06
N ALA A 287 12.35 0.88 -14.98
CA ALA A 287 11.36 -0.17 -14.64
C ALA A 287 11.95 -1.28 -13.78
N GLU A 288 13.16 -1.73 -14.13
CA GLU A 288 13.92 -2.74 -13.40
C GLU A 288 14.29 -2.24 -12.00
N TRP A 289 14.86 -1.03 -11.90
CA TRP A 289 15.18 -0.37 -10.64
C TRP A 289 14.00 -0.34 -9.68
N LEU A 290 12.84 0.04 -10.19
CA LEU A 290 11.62 0.11 -9.43
C LEU A 290 10.99 -1.28 -9.15
N GLY A 291 11.39 -2.33 -9.84
CA GLY A 291 10.79 -3.66 -9.74
C GLY A 291 9.36 -3.70 -10.29
N HIS A 292 9.12 -3.05 -11.43
CA HIS A 292 7.86 -3.17 -12.15
C HIS A 292 7.83 -4.45 -12.97
N ALA A 293 6.88 -5.34 -12.69
CA ALA A 293 6.73 -6.61 -13.41
C ALA A 293 6.38 -6.44 -14.91
N LYS A 294 5.83 -5.28 -15.29
CA LYS A 294 5.46 -4.93 -16.67
C LYS A 294 5.97 -3.54 -17.00
N ILE A 295 6.68 -3.41 -18.10
CA ILE A 295 7.20 -2.13 -18.60
C ILE A 295 6.08 -1.13 -18.89
N ASP A 296 4.90 -1.60 -19.29
CA ASP A 296 3.71 -0.77 -19.52
C ASP A 296 3.28 0.01 -18.26
N THR A 297 3.54 -0.54 -17.07
CA THR A 297 3.29 0.18 -15.82
C THR A 297 4.19 1.41 -15.72
N THR A 298 5.48 1.25 -16.06
CA THR A 298 6.45 2.36 -16.06
C THR A 298 6.15 3.33 -17.19
N ARG A 299 5.81 2.84 -18.39
CA ARG A 299 5.46 3.69 -19.53
C ARG A 299 4.25 4.57 -19.23
N ARG A 300 3.16 4.01 -18.74
CA ARG A 300 1.97 4.78 -18.33
C ARG A 300 2.30 5.80 -17.25
N PHE A 301 3.06 5.38 -16.25
CA PHE A 301 3.52 6.22 -15.17
C PHE A 301 4.33 7.41 -15.71
N MET A 302 5.29 7.17 -16.61
CA MET A 302 6.12 8.23 -17.19
C MET A 302 5.34 9.12 -18.18
N GLN A 303 4.41 8.58 -18.96
CA GLN A 303 3.53 9.40 -19.80
C GLN A 303 2.71 10.40 -18.98
N MET A 304 2.19 9.99 -17.82
CA MET A 304 1.46 10.88 -16.90
C MET A 304 2.35 11.95 -16.25
N LEU A 305 3.68 11.71 -16.20
CA LEU A 305 4.66 12.65 -15.63
C LEU A 305 5.27 13.59 -16.68
N ILE A 306 5.30 13.19 -17.96
CA ILE A 306 5.95 13.95 -19.06
C ILE A 306 4.96 14.93 -19.74
N GLN A 307 3.66 14.74 -19.59
CA GLN A 307 2.63 15.63 -20.15
C GLN A 307 2.60 17.03 -19.49
N ARG A 308 3.60 17.34 -18.70
CA ARG A 308 3.97 18.66 -18.20
C ARG A 308 5.24 19.15 -18.92
#